data_ca6f7e6955c0d59fd1c0657a97b22485
#
_entry.id   ca6f7e6955c0d59fd1c0657a97b22485
#
_cell.length_a   1.000
_cell.length_b   1.000
_cell.length_c   1.000
_cell.angle_alpha   90.00
_cell.angle_beta   90.00
_cell.angle_gamma   90.00
#
_symmetry.space_group_name_H-M   'P 1'
#
loop_
_entity.id
_entity.type
_entity.pdbx_description
1 polymer ?
#
loop_
_entity_poly.entity_id
_entity_poly.type
_entity_poly.pdbx_seq_one_letter_code
_entity_poly.pdbx_strand_id
1 'polypeptide(L)'
;MEDLSKITSNVSKVVDEATKEIREAVNSLEPPKIHLLNRRSTLNICAAVAVDTGQTLFGGILREVGVALFQVASSQENDEPKSYAFWVNPNLPEKERQAVIHARLDNLLSEDALVREFVKAMGWSKIYQDRVMPPSCYSSAPALSNFLRELLEWAKLYEVGKKLEQIRSLGTGIQPVLLRDGTLRFGHAQAGVDKPLGDLFHSLKVPILGIPKKSELLRNPVIVLWLSRYGVYAQGGPLMITIDTEMFKELGWRLERYFGDEESRTRFGRYALVRFDPLPSSRNLFAVDIPNFLISDLDETLVLLSGVAQQSTATSYPVPGYPIALRKVHDKVVFTEDKVYLLENSLRRSVPPEIYDFLKGLGL
;
A
#
# COMPACT_ATOMS: atom_id res chain seq x y z
N MET A 1 -21.64 6.42 41.26
CA MET A 1 -22.27 5.33 40.49
C MET A 1 -23.43 5.78 39.61
N GLU A 2 -24.28 6.74 40.06
CA GLU A 2 -25.36 7.31 39.22
C GLU A 2 -24.89 7.96 37.91
N ASP A 3 -23.77 8.63 37.91
CA ASP A 3 -23.24 9.29 36.70
C ASP A 3 -22.82 8.31 35.60
N LEU A 4 -22.20 7.19 35.98
CA LEU A 4 -21.80 6.14 35.01
C LEU A 4 -23.02 5.46 34.37
N SER A 5 -24.09 5.23 35.12
CA SER A 5 -25.33 4.61 34.59
C SER A 5 -26.03 5.53 33.59
N LYS A 6 -26.05 6.87 33.85
CA LYS A 6 -26.59 7.86 32.92
C LYS A 6 -25.74 7.97 31.64
N ILE A 7 -24.41 7.97 31.76
CA ILE A 7 -23.52 7.97 30.61
C ILE A 7 -23.75 6.72 29.76
N THR A 8 -23.78 5.53 30.38
CA THR A 8 -24.02 4.26 29.70
C THR A 8 -25.36 4.25 28.98
N SER A 9 -26.44 4.75 29.65
CA SER A 9 -27.77 4.85 29.04
C SER A 9 -27.80 5.79 27.84
N ASN A 10 -27.14 6.94 27.92
CA ASN A 10 -27.08 7.90 26.82
C ASN A 10 -26.25 7.37 25.65
N VAL A 11 -25.11 6.73 25.92
CA VAL A 11 -24.29 6.09 24.89
C VAL A 11 -25.09 4.97 24.19
N SER A 12 -25.81 4.14 24.95
CA SER A 12 -26.64 3.07 24.36
C SER A 12 -27.70 3.64 23.41
N LYS A 13 -28.42 4.70 23.81
CA LYS A 13 -29.43 5.34 22.93
C LYS A 13 -28.81 5.87 21.63
N VAL A 14 -27.69 6.58 21.72
CA VAL A 14 -27.01 7.13 20.52
C VAL A 14 -26.53 6.00 19.61
N VAL A 15 -26.00 4.91 20.17
CA VAL A 15 -25.58 3.73 19.40
C VAL A 15 -26.77 3.04 18.76
N ASP A 16 -27.91 2.93 19.45
CA ASP A 16 -29.11 2.30 18.91
C ASP A 16 -29.69 3.13 17.75
N GLU A 17 -29.76 4.48 17.91
CA GLU A 17 -30.19 5.39 16.84
C GLU A 17 -29.27 5.30 15.62
N ALA A 18 -27.95 5.42 15.81
CA ALA A 18 -26.98 5.29 14.73
C ALA A 18 -27.05 3.92 14.03
N THR A 19 -27.24 2.84 14.81
CA THR A 19 -27.39 1.49 14.26
C THR A 19 -28.66 1.35 13.43
N LYS A 20 -29.74 1.98 13.87
CA LYS A 20 -31.01 1.97 13.13
C LYS A 20 -30.87 2.71 11.79
N GLU A 21 -30.31 3.91 11.79
CA GLU A 21 -30.05 4.68 10.57
C GLU A 21 -29.18 3.91 9.57
N ILE A 22 -28.09 3.29 10.04
CA ILE A 22 -27.22 2.47 9.20
C ILE A 22 -27.98 1.27 8.61
N ARG A 23 -28.82 0.60 9.40
CA ARG A 23 -29.63 -0.53 8.91
C ARG A 23 -30.66 -0.09 7.87
N GLU A 24 -31.31 1.04 8.07
CA GLU A 24 -32.25 1.61 7.12
C GLU A 24 -31.55 1.95 5.80
N ALA A 25 -30.38 2.58 5.87
CA ALA A 25 -29.55 2.87 4.71
C ALA A 25 -29.15 1.59 3.95
N VAL A 26 -28.65 0.57 4.66
CA VAL A 26 -28.26 -0.72 4.05
C VAL A 26 -29.48 -1.42 3.42
N ASN A 27 -30.69 -1.22 3.99
CA ASN A 27 -31.92 -1.84 3.46
C ASN A 27 -32.31 -1.31 2.08
N SER A 28 -31.93 -0.11 1.72
CA SER A 28 -32.18 0.50 0.40
C SER A 28 -31.15 0.11 -0.65
N LEU A 29 -30.02 -0.49 -0.25
CA LEU A 29 -28.95 -0.87 -1.18
C LEU A 29 -29.29 -2.15 -1.97
N GLU A 30 -28.96 -2.15 -3.26
CA GLU A 30 -29.03 -3.33 -4.10
C GLU A 30 -28.03 -4.42 -3.68
N PRO A 31 -28.29 -5.69 -4.04
CA PRO A 31 -27.34 -6.77 -3.81
C PRO A 31 -25.99 -6.52 -4.47
N PRO A 32 -24.86 -6.93 -3.83
CA PRO A 32 -23.56 -6.83 -4.45
C PRO A 32 -23.46 -7.72 -5.70
N LYS A 33 -22.78 -7.22 -6.74
CA LYS A 33 -22.43 -8.03 -7.91
C LYS A 33 -21.23 -8.90 -7.56
N ILE A 34 -21.47 -10.20 -7.39
CA ILE A 34 -20.47 -11.18 -6.97
C ILE A 34 -20.03 -12.00 -8.17
N HIS A 35 -18.71 -12.07 -8.39
CA HIS A 35 -18.08 -12.86 -9.44
C HIS A 35 -17.17 -13.91 -8.79
N LEU A 36 -17.37 -15.20 -9.11
CA LEU A 36 -16.51 -16.27 -8.62
C LEU A 36 -15.18 -16.30 -9.38
N LEU A 37 -14.09 -16.44 -8.63
CA LEU A 37 -12.73 -16.55 -9.18
C LEU A 37 -12.38 -18.04 -9.41
N ASN A 38 -13.05 -18.65 -10.36
CA ASN A 38 -12.88 -20.08 -10.71
C ASN A 38 -12.39 -20.28 -12.15
N ARG A 39 -11.97 -19.22 -12.82
CA ARG A 39 -11.48 -19.27 -14.20
C ARG A 39 -10.12 -19.95 -14.26
N ARG A 40 -9.88 -20.70 -15.33
CA ARG A 40 -8.53 -21.20 -15.64
C ARG A 40 -7.64 -20.01 -15.94
N SER A 41 -6.56 -19.91 -15.19
CA SER A 41 -5.56 -18.86 -15.36
C SER A 41 -4.30 -19.45 -15.95
N THR A 42 -3.70 -18.73 -16.90
CA THR A 42 -2.35 -18.98 -17.40
C THR A 42 -1.29 -18.31 -16.55
N LEU A 43 -1.69 -17.66 -15.46
CA LEU A 43 -0.79 -16.94 -14.58
C LEU A 43 0.17 -17.92 -13.88
N ASN A 44 1.45 -17.79 -14.15
CA ASN A 44 2.48 -18.64 -13.58
C ASN A 44 3.41 -17.91 -12.62
N ILE A 45 3.46 -16.57 -12.66
CA ILE A 45 4.36 -15.76 -11.82
C ILE A 45 3.66 -14.56 -11.23
N CYS A 46 3.59 -14.52 -9.90
CA CYS A 46 3.31 -13.28 -9.15
C CYS A 46 4.63 -12.75 -8.58
N ALA A 47 5.02 -11.55 -8.97
CA ALA A 47 6.12 -10.84 -8.36
C ALA A 47 5.58 -9.69 -7.50
N ALA A 48 6.08 -9.56 -6.28
CA ALA A 48 5.67 -8.52 -5.35
C ALA A 48 6.83 -7.63 -4.95
N VAL A 49 6.52 -6.39 -4.60
CA VAL A 49 7.46 -5.43 -4.01
C VAL A 49 6.88 -4.90 -2.71
N ALA A 50 7.74 -4.73 -1.72
CA ALA A 50 7.42 -4.03 -0.49
C ALA A 50 8.61 -3.22 0.01
N VAL A 51 8.31 -2.21 0.81
CA VAL A 51 9.28 -1.40 1.54
C VAL A 51 8.89 -1.37 3.01
N ASP A 52 9.85 -1.67 3.87
CA ASP A 52 9.71 -1.45 5.31
C ASP A 52 10.54 -0.24 5.76
N THR A 53 10.11 0.38 6.85
CA THR A 53 10.77 1.57 7.41
C THR A 53 11.21 1.33 8.83
N GLY A 54 12.44 1.74 9.15
CA GLY A 54 12.97 1.69 10.50
C GLY A 54 12.51 2.83 11.42
N GLN A 55 11.38 3.50 11.11
CA GLN A 55 10.91 4.66 11.88
C GLN A 55 10.54 4.34 13.33
N THR A 56 10.11 3.12 13.60
CA THR A 56 9.72 2.65 14.94
C THR A 56 10.88 2.02 15.71
N LEU A 57 12.04 1.84 15.05
CA LEU A 57 13.22 1.29 15.71
C LEU A 57 13.71 2.25 16.78
N PHE A 58 14.30 1.66 17.81
CA PHE A 58 14.87 2.40 18.93
C PHE A 58 13.87 3.37 19.58
N GLY A 59 12.63 2.92 19.80
CA GLY A 59 11.59 3.74 20.41
C GLY A 59 11.19 4.98 19.59
N GLY A 60 11.55 5.02 18.30
CA GLY A 60 11.26 6.15 17.42
C GLY A 60 12.28 7.28 17.44
N ILE A 61 13.38 7.15 18.18
CA ILE A 61 14.41 8.21 18.29
C ILE A 61 15.03 8.57 16.95
N LEU A 62 15.22 7.60 16.05
CA LEU A 62 15.75 7.90 14.71
C LEU A 62 14.91 8.95 14.00
N ARG A 63 13.59 8.91 14.18
CA ARG A 63 12.67 9.90 13.66
C ARG A 63 12.88 11.29 14.28
N GLU A 64 13.09 11.34 15.60
CA GLU A 64 13.30 12.60 16.33
C GLU A 64 14.61 13.30 15.90
N VAL A 65 15.65 12.51 15.59
CA VAL A 65 16.91 13.05 15.06
C VAL A 65 16.95 13.20 13.54
N GLY A 66 15.80 12.99 12.87
CA GLY A 66 15.67 13.19 11.43
C GLY A 66 16.29 12.10 10.55
N VAL A 67 16.49 10.89 11.11
CA VAL A 67 16.99 9.73 10.36
C VAL A 67 15.82 8.88 9.88
N ALA A 68 15.81 8.54 8.60
CA ALA A 68 14.89 7.58 8.00
C ALA A 68 15.68 6.41 7.42
N LEU A 69 15.32 5.18 7.81
CA LEU A 69 15.87 3.95 7.29
C LEU A 69 14.82 3.21 6.48
N PHE A 70 15.24 2.60 5.37
CA PHE A 70 14.35 1.85 4.51
C PHE A 70 15.02 0.55 4.07
N GLN A 71 14.22 -0.53 3.95
CA GLN A 71 14.59 -1.73 3.22
C GLN A 71 13.58 -1.96 2.10
N VAL A 72 14.04 -2.14 0.87
CA VAL A 72 13.22 -2.41 -0.29
C VAL A 72 13.68 -3.70 -0.96
N ALA A 73 12.74 -4.55 -1.32
CA ALA A 73 13.02 -5.80 -2.03
C ALA A 73 11.84 -6.19 -2.93
N SER A 74 12.07 -7.19 -3.77
CA SER A 74 11.02 -7.93 -4.45
C SER A 74 10.95 -9.38 -3.95
N SER A 75 9.87 -10.07 -4.28
CA SER A 75 9.68 -11.49 -3.93
C SER A 75 10.54 -12.45 -4.76
N GLN A 76 11.27 -11.96 -5.78
CA GLN A 76 12.17 -12.77 -6.60
C GLN A 76 13.30 -13.35 -5.74
N GLU A 77 13.68 -14.61 -5.98
CA GLU A 77 14.61 -15.34 -5.12
C GLU A 77 16.00 -14.68 -5.01
N ASN A 78 16.52 -14.19 -6.12
CA ASN A 78 17.86 -13.57 -6.19
C ASN A 78 17.84 -12.04 -5.91
N ASP A 79 16.75 -11.50 -5.42
CA ASP A 79 16.64 -10.07 -5.10
C ASP A 79 16.86 -9.85 -3.61
N GLU A 80 18.09 -9.49 -3.27
CA GLU A 80 18.45 -9.14 -1.89
C GLU A 80 17.86 -7.79 -1.51
N PRO A 81 17.46 -7.61 -0.23
CA PRO A 81 16.96 -6.32 0.26
C PRO A 81 18.02 -5.23 0.12
N LYS A 82 17.66 -4.12 -0.53
CA LYS A 82 18.49 -2.93 -0.60
C LYS A 82 18.11 -1.98 0.52
N SER A 83 19.12 -1.56 1.28
CA SER A 83 18.95 -0.65 2.42
C SER A 83 19.29 0.78 2.01
N TYR A 84 18.53 1.73 2.53
CA TYR A 84 18.72 3.16 2.36
C TYR A 84 18.68 3.86 3.71
N ALA A 85 19.54 4.87 3.85
CA ALA A 85 19.50 5.78 4.99
C ALA A 85 19.42 7.22 4.49
N PHE A 86 18.52 7.99 5.07
CA PHE A 86 18.33 9.38 4.75
C PHE A 86 18.31 10.20 6.04
N TRP A 87 19.12 11.26 6.10
CA TRP A 87 19.21 12.10 7.28
C TRP A 87 19.07 13.57 6.94
N VAL A 88 18.20 14.24 7.68
CA VAL A 88 18.01 15.68 7.62
C VAL A 88 17.83 16.19 9.04
N ASN A 89 18.69 17.10 9.49
CA ASN A 89 18.55 17.70 10.80
C ASN A 89 17.22 18.47 10.91
N PRO A 90 16.30 18.06 11.81
CA PRO A 90 14.98 18.67 11.93
C PRO A 90 15.02 20.11 12.48
N ASN A 91 16.12 20.48 13.15
CA ASN A 91 16.29 21.80 13.79
C ASN A 91 16.87 22.86 12.84
N LEU A 92 17.20 22.53 11.59
CA LEU A 92 17.67 23.51 10.61
C LEU A 92 16.54 24.50 10.26
N PRO A 93 16.87 25.77 10.02
CA PRO A 93 15.99 26.73 9.38
C PRO A 93 15.43 26.17 8.08
N GLU A 94 14.20 26.52 7.72
CA GLU A 94 13.51 25.91 6.57
C GLU A 94 14.32 25.98 5.28
N LYS A 95 14.90 27.13 4.96
CA LYS A 95 15.72 27.30 3.73
C LYS A 95 16.94 26.38 3.70
N GLU A 96 17.62 26.24 4.83
CA GLU A 96 18.80 25.36 4.94
C GLU A 96 18.37 23.90 4.85
N ARG A 97 17.28 23.54 5.50
CA ARG A 97 16.69 22.20 5.43
C ARG A 97 16.30 21.84 4.00
N GLN A 98 15.65 22.75 3.25
CA GLN A 98 15.37 22.56 1.82
C GLN A 98 16.63 22.29 1.01
N ALA A 99 17.68 23.08 1.20
CA ALA A 99 18.95 22.91 0.49
C ALA A 99 19.58 21.54 0.79
N VAL A 100 19.55 21.08 2.05
CA VAL A 100 20.04 19.74 2.44
C VAL A 100 19.21 18.64 1.81
N ILE A 101 17.88 18.75 1.81
CA ILE A 101 16.98 17.77 1.19
C ILE A 101 17.27 17.69 -0.32
N HIS A 102 17.38 18.82 -1.01
CA HIS A 102 17.70 18.84 -2.44
C HIS A 102 19.04 18.17 -2.75
N ALA A 103 20.09 18.50 -2.01
CA ALA A 103 21.41 17.88 -2.18
C ALA A 103 21.35 16.34 -1.94
N ARG A 104 20.61 15.89 -0.94
CA ARG A 104 20.43 14.45 -0.67
C ARG A 104 19.65 13.73 -1.76
N LEU A 105 18.63 14.37 -2.33
CA LEU A 105 17.87 13.83 -3.45
C LEU A 105 18.71 13.80 -4.72
N ASP A 106 19.51 14.83 -5.01
CA ASP A 106 20.44 14.86 -6.14
C ASP A 106 21.50 13.75 -6.01
N ASN A 107 22.03 13.51 -4.82
CA ASN A 107 22.94 12.39 -4.55
C ASN A 107 22.25 11.05 -4.78
N LEU A 108 21.02 10.86 -4.27
CA LEU A 108 20.25 9.65 -4.51
C LEU A 108 20.03 9.39 -6.00
N LEU A 109 19.71 10.42 -6.78
CA LEU A 109 19.53 10.31 -8.24
C LEU A 109 20.84 10.02 -8.97
N SER A 110 21.98 10.54 -8.51
CA SER A 110 23.27 10.31 -9.14
C SER A 110 23.85 8.93 -8.85
N GLU A 111 23.70 8.46 -7.62
CA GLU A 111 24.33 7.23 -7.13
C GLU A 111 23.45 6.00 -7.29
N ASP A 112 22.13 6.16 -7.23
CA ASP A 112 21.18 5.05 -7.26
C ASP A 112 20.54 4.86 -8.64
N ALA A 113 20.93 3.80 -9.34
CA ALA A 113 20.40 3.47 -10.65
C ALA A 113 18.89 3.15 -10.60
N LEU A 114 18.39 2.54 -9.52
CA LEU A 114 17.00 2.18 -9.36
C LEU A 114 16.10 3.43 -9.41
N VAL A 115 16.42 4.41 -8.55
CA VAL A 115 15.64 5.66 -8.46
C VAL A 115 15.81 6.49 -9.72
N ARG A 116 17.04 6.61 -10.24
CA ARG A 116 17.35 7.36 -11.47
C ARG A 116 16.56 6.87 -12.68
N GLU A 117 16.52 5.56 -12.91
CA GLU A 117 15.79 4.97 -14.06
C GLU A 117 14.29 5.20 -13.94
N PHE A 118 13.73 5.09 -12.75
CA PHE A 118 12.31 5.36 -12.52
C PHE A 118 11.98 6.85 -12.76
N VAL A 119 12.74 7.76 -12.17
CA VAL A 119 12.55 9.21 -12.31
C VAL A 119 12.65 9.64 -13.79
N LYS A 120 13.63 9.06 -14.52
CA LYS A 120 13.76 9.27 -15.96
C LYS A 120 12.55 8.74 -16.74
N ALA A 121 12.05 7.55 -16.40
CA ALA A 121 10.89 6.95 -17.05
C ALA A 121 9.61 7.76 -16.82
N MET A 122 9.47 8.39 -15.65
CA MET A 122 8.39 9.33 -15.34
C MET A 122 8.53 10.68 -16.06
N GLY A 123 9.63 10.92 -16.78
CA GLY A 123 9.92 12.19 -17.45
C GLY A 123 10.27 13.34 -16.49
N TRP A 124 10.62 13.03 -15.24
CA TRP A 124 11.00 14.04 -14.26
C TRP A 124 12.50 14.40 -14.39
N SER A 125 12.80 15.69 -14.38
CA SER A 125 14.18 16.18 -14.35
C SER A 125 14.76 16.16 -12.94
N LYS A 126 13.96 16.64 -11.97
CA LYS A 126 14.24 16.62 -10.53
C LYS A 126 12.96 16.52 -9.74
N ILE A 127 12.90 15.58 -8.81
CA ILE A 127 11.70 15.27 -7.99
C ILE A 127 11.13 16.50 -7.28
N TYR A 128 11.99 17.42 -6.83
CA TYR A 128 11.59 18.63 -6.13
C TYR A 128 11.25 19.81 -7.06
N GLN A 129 11.74 19.82 -8.30
CA GLN A 129 11.43 20.85 -9.29
C GLN A 129 10.15 20.56 -10.05
N ASP A 130 9.88 19.30 -10.37
CA ASP A 130 8.74 18.88 -11.17
C ASP A 130 7.44 18.75 -10.33
N ARG A 131 7.42 19.37 -9.17
CA ARG A 131 6.26 19.37 -8.24
C ARG A 131 5.77 17.96 -7.85
N VAL A 132 6.68 17.01 -7.81
CA VAL A 132 6.38 15.64 -7.37
C VAL A 132 6.36 15.56 -5.85
N MET A 133 7.38 16.15 -5.22
CA MET A 133 7.49 16.19 -3.76
C MET A 133 6.61 17.30 -3.18
N PRO A 134 5.71 16.99 -2.22
CA PRO A 134 4.85 18.00 -1.62
C PRO A 134 5.63 18.94 -0.66
N PRO A 135 5.18 20.20 -0.50
CA PRO A 135 5.81 21.16 0.40
C PRO A 135 5.94 20.66 1.85
N SER A 136 5.00 19.83 2.31
CA SER A 136 5.04 19.22 3.64
C SER A 136 6.31 18.43 3.93
N CYS A 137 6.99 17.92 2.91
CA CYS A 137 8.27 17.22 3.06
C CYS A 137 9.39 18.13 3.58
N TYR A 138 9.29 19.43 3.39
CA TYR A 138 10.29 20.40 3.90
C TYR A 138 10.07 20.74 5.38
N SER A 139 8.84 20.58 5.88
CA SER A 139 8.48 20.95 7.25
C SER A 139 8.29 19.74 8.18
N SER A 140 8.17 18.54 7.64
CA SER A 140 7.82 17.33 8.39
C SER A 140 8.71 16.15 8.00
N ALA A 141 9.54 15.68 8.93
CA ALA A 141 10.35 14.46 8.74
C ALA A 141 9.50 13.22 8.43
N PRO A 142 8.33 12.99 9.08
CA PRO A 142 7.42 11.92 8.67
C PRO A 142 6.90 12.04 7.24
N ALA A 143 6.55 13.24 6.79
CA ALA A 143 6.08 13.44 5.41
C ALA A 143 7.17 13.11 4.39
N LEU A 144 8.40 13.58 4.63
CA LEU A 144 9.56 13.26 3.80
C LEU A 144 9.84 11.76 3.79
N SER A 145 9.84 11.13 4.96
CA SER A 145 10.08 9.68 5.07
C SER A 145 9.02 8.86 4.33
N ASN A 146 7.74 9.22 4.46
CA ASN A 146 6.67 8.53 3.74
C ASN A 146 6.77 8.72 2.23
N PHE A 147 7.12 9.93 1.79
CA PHE A 147 7.38 10.20 0.37
C PHE A 147 8.54 9.37 -0.18
N LEU A 148 9.68 9.33 0.54
CA LEU A 148 10.85 8.53 0.14
C LEU A 148 10.54 7.03 0.11
N ARG A 149 9.80 6.53 1.09
CA ARG A 149 9.35 5.14 1.11
C ARG A 149 8.59 4.79 -0.16
N GLU A 150 7.59 5.60 -0.52
CA GLU A 150 6.79 5.34 -1.73
C GLU A 150 7.62 5.51 -3.01
N LEU A 151 8.53 6.49 -3.06
CA LEU A 151 9.43 6.67 -4.20
C LEU A 151 10.27 5.41 -4.44
N LEU A 152 10.87 4.85 -3.39
CA LEU A 152 11.68 3.64 -3.46
C LEU A 152 10.84 2.43 -3.87
N GLU A 153 9.62 2.32 -3.34
CA GLU A 153 8.69 1.25 -3.69
C GLU A 153 8.29 1.30 -5.17
N TRP A 154 7.91 2.47 -5.68
CA TRP A 154 7.54 2.65 -7.08
C TRP A 154 8.74 2.45 -8.03
N ALA A 155 9.92 2.91 -7.65
CA ALA A 155 11.14 2.65 -8.41
C ALA A 155 11.43 1.14 -8.52
N LYS A 156 11.29 0.39 -7.41
CA LYS A 156 11.47 -1.07 -7.41
C LYS A 156 10.39 -1.80 -8.19
N LEU A 157 9.13 -1.36 -8.10
CA LEU A 157 8.04 -1.88 -8.91
C LEU A 157 8.31 -1.72 -10.41
N TYR A 158 8.82 -0.57 -10.81
CA TYR A 158 9.19 -0.31 -12.20
C TYR A 158 10.34 -1.22 -12.67
N GLU A 159 11.40 -1.38 -11.86
CA GLU A 159 12.51 -2.29 -12.17
C GLU A 159 12.02 -3.73 -12.37
N VAL A 160 11.19 -4.23 -11.44
CA VAL A 160 10.65 -5.59 -11.50
C VAL A 160 9.69 -5.72 -12.67
N GLY A 161 8.84 -4.71 -12.92
CA GLY A 161 7.94 -4.68 -14.07
C GLY A 161 8.66 -4.79 -15.41
N LYS A 162 9.79 -4.10 -15.59
CA LYS A 162 10.65 -4.23 -16.78
C LYS A 162 11.20 -5.65 -16.96
N LYS A 163 11.65 -6.27 -15.87
CA LYS A 163 12.14 -7.67 -15.91
C LYS A 163 11.01 -8.64 -16.30
N LEU A 164 9.82 -8.44 -15.77
CA LEU A 164 8.65 -9.25 -16.09
C LEU A 164 8.17 -9.06 -17.53
N GLU A 165 8.23 -7.84 -18.06
CA GLU A 165 7.95 -7.56 -19.47
C GLU A 165 8.90 -8.31 -20.40
N GLN A 166 10.19 -8.35 -20.06
CA GLN A 166 11.18 -9.14 -20.82
C GLN A 166 10.83 -10.64 -20.83
N ILE A 167 10.44 -11.21 -19.67
CA ILE A 167 10.02 -12.61 -19.57
C ILE A 167 8.78 -12.87 -20.44
N ARG A 168 7.81 -11.97 -20.39
CA ARG A 168 6.60 -12.06 -21.21
C ARG A 168 6.93 -12.02 -22.70
N SER A 169 7.85 -11.14 -23.12
CA SER A 169 8.24 -10.97 -24.53
C SER A 169 8.93 -12.19 -25.13
N LEU A 170 9.47 -13.10 -24.30
CA LEU A 170 10.06 -14.36 -24.75
C LEU A 170 9.02 -15.38 -25.24
N GLY A 171 7.73 -15.07 -25.20
CA GLY A 171 6.67 -15.93 -25.74
C GLY A 171 6.48 -17.26 -24.98
N THR A 172 6.90 -17.32 -23.73
CA THR A 172 6.84 -18.53 -22.88
C THR A 172 5.42 -18.97 -22.50
N GLY A 173 4.39 -18.22 -22.90
CA GLY A 173 3.01 -18.43 -22.44
C GLY A 173 2.78 -18.01 -20.98
N ILE A 174 3.81 -17.49 -20.30
CA ILE A 174 3.73 -16.98 -18.92
C ILE A 174 3.08 -15.60 -18.94
N GLN A 175 2.06 -15.42 -18.13
CA GLN A 175 1.46 -14.11 -17.89
C GLN A 175 1.84 -13.65 -16.47
N PRO A 176 2.87 -12.83 -16.32
CA PRO A 176 3.27 -12.35 -15.01
C PRO A 176 2.31 -11.27 -14.50
N VAL A 177 2.19 -11.15 -13.18
CA VAL A 177 1.53 -10.04 -12.51
C VAL A 177 2.42 -9.42 -11.44
N LEU A 178 2.37 -8.11 -11.34
CA LEU A 178 3.08 -7.34 -10.34
C LEU A 178 2.14 -6.99 -9.19
N LEU A 179 2.57 -7.22 -7.95
CA LEU A 179 1.78 -6.97 -6.75
C LEU A 179 2.47 -5.90 -5.90
N ARG A 180 1.70 -4.91 -5.45
CA ARG A 180 2.12 -3.90 -4.48
C ARG A 180 1.49 -4.17 -3.11
N ASP A 181 2.27 -4.08 -2.02
CA ASP A 181 1.76 -4.08 -0.65
C ASP A 181 1.20 -2.70 -0.30
N GLY A 182 0.06 -2.37 -0.87
CA GLY A 182 -0.57 -1.06 -0.74
C GLY A 182 -1.52 -0.75 -1.89
N THR A 183 -1.94 0.50 -1.98
CA THR A 183 -2.82 0.99 -3.06
C THR A 183 -2.02 1.44 -4.27
N LEU A 184 -2.65 1.47 -5.46
CA LEU A 184 -2.03 1.99 -6.67
C LEU A 184 -2.04 3.54 -6.70
N ARG A 185 -1.52 4.14 -5.65
CA ARG A 185 -1.42 5.60 -5.50
C ARG A 185 -0.03 5.97 -5.02
N PHE A 186 0.47 7.08 -5.52
CA PHE A 186 1.59 7.75 -4.92
C PHE A 186 1.04 8.77 -3.90
N GLY A 187 0.50 8.22 -2.80
CA GLY A 187 -0.32 8.98 -1.85
C GLY A 187 0.40 10.13 -1.14
N HIS A 188 1.72 10.07 -1.09
CA HIS A 188 2.58 11.10 -0.47
C HIS A 188 3.26 12.01 -1.52
N ALA A 189 2.90 11.90 -2.80
CA ALA A 189 3.29 12.84 -3.83
C ALA A 189 2.24 13.96 -4.01
N GLN A 190 2.57 14.97 -4.80
CA GLN A 190 1.61 16.01 -5.17
C GLN A 190 0.51 15.45 -6.08
N ALA A 191 -0.62 16.13 -6.10
CA ALA A 191 -1.73 15.79 -6.98
C ALA A 191 -1.29 15.79 -8.46
N GLY A 192 -1.81 14.85 -9.26
CA GLY A 192 -1.51 14.72 -10.69
C GLY A 192 -0.40 13.71 -11.02
N VAL A 193 0.30 13.16 -10.03
CA VAL A 193 1.35 12.13 -10.25
C VAL A 193 0.76 10.77 -10.60
N ASP A 194 -0.43 10.44 -10.11
CA ASP A 194 -1.03 9.11 -10.29
C ASP A 194 -1.34 8.77 -11.75
N LYS A 195 -1.75 9.75 -12.58
CA LYS A 195 -2.05 9.50 -13.99
C LYS A 195 -0.78 9.17 -14.80
N PRO A 196 0.29 9.97 -14.80
CA PRO A 196 1.54 9.59 -15.46
C PRO A 196 2.11 8.27 -14.97
N LEU A 197 1.94 7.96 -13.68
CA LEU A 197 2.35 6.68 -13.09
C LEU A 197 1.53 5.53 -13.70
N GLY A 198 0.22 5.68 -13.82
CA GLY A 198 -0.65 4.72 -14.49
C GLY A 198 -0.28 4.50 -15.95
N ASP A 199 0.00 5.56 -16.70
CA ASP A 199 0.43 5.49 -18.09
C ASP A 199 1.76 4.75 -18.24
N LEU A 200 2.72 4.99 -17.32
CA LEU A 200 4.01 4.27 -17.28
C LEU A 200 3.80 2.78 -17.09
N PHE A 201 3.02 2.36 -16.08
CA PHE A 201 2.78 0.94 -15.80
C PHE A 201 1.93 0.27 -16.88
N HIS A 202 0.99 1.00 -17.51
CA HIS A 202 0.27 0.50 -18.69
C HIS A 202 1.23 0.21 -19.85
N SER A 203 2.24 1.05 -20.08
CA SER A 203 3.23 0.87 -21.14
C SER A 203 4.09 -0.38 -20.98
N LEU A 204 4.29 -0.87 -19.75
CA LEU A 204 5.02 -2.11 -19.45
C LEU A 204 4.26 -3.37 -19.86
N LYS A 205 2.95 -3.27 -20.18
CA LYS A 205 2.11 -4.44 -20.54
C LYS A 205 2.13 -5.57 -19.50
N VAL A 206 2.53 -5.28 -18.27
CA VAL A 206 2.51 -6.20 -17.12
C VAL A 206 1.42 -5.71 -16.19
N PRO A 207 0.37 -6.52 -15.95
CA PRO A 207 -0.67 -6.17 -14.98
C PRO A 207 -0.07 -5.90 -13.60
N ILE A 208 -0.58 -4.86 -12.95
CA ILE A 208 -0.22 -4.51 -11.56
C ILE A 208 -1.48 -4.47 -10.71
N LEU A 209 -1.40 -4.97 -9.47
CA LEU A 209 -2.47 -4.90 -8.49
C LEU A 209 -1.94 -4.34 -7.17
N GLY A 210 -2.72 -3.45 -6.55
CA GLY A 210 -2.48 -2.98 -5.19
C GLY A 210 -3.29 -3.80 -4.19
N ILE A 211 -2.63 -4.41 -3.20
CA ILE A 211 -3.31 -5.27 -2.21
C ILE A 211 -2.93 -4.81 -0.80
N PRO A 212 -3.62 -3.80 -0.24
CA PRO A 212 -3.35 -3.33 1.11
C PRO A 212 -3.80 -4.37 2.15
N LYS A 213 -2.95 -4.65 3.14
CA LYS A 213 -3.26 -5.55 4.27
C LYS A 213 -4.44 -5.07 5.11
N LYS A 214 -4.63 -3.76 5.18
CA LYS A 214 -5.69 -3.12 5.96
C LYS A 214 -6.35 -2.06 5.09
N SER A 215 -7.67 -2.05 5.06
CA SER A 215 -8.45 -1.04 4.38
C SER A 215 -9.49 -0.44 5.32
N GLU A 216 -9.55 0.88 5.36
CA GLU A 216 -10.61 1.60 6.08
C GLU A 216 -11.99 1.29 5.49
N LEU A 217 -12.04 1.01 4.19
CA LEU A 217 -13.26 0.61 3.51
C LEU A 217 -13.92 -0.62 4.16
N LEU A 218 -13.12 -1.66 4.46
CA LEU A 218 -13.58 -2.88 5.11
C LEU A 218 -13.90 -2.70 6.60
N ARG A 219 -13.66 -1.52 7.17
CA ARG A 219 -14.07 -1.13 8.51
C ARG A 219 -15.30 -0.23 8.52
N ASN A 220 -15.74 0.22 7.35
CA ASN A 220 -16.93 1.05 7.23
C ASN A 220 -18.16 0.20 7.60
N PRO A 221 -18.98 0.61 8.60
CA PRO A 221 -20.08 -0.20 9.09
C PRO A 221 -21.16 -0.45 8.04
N VAL A 222 -21.39 0.48 7.12
CA VAL A 222 -22.35 0.29 6.02
C VAL A 222 -21.89 -0.83 5.10
N ILE A 223 -20.62 -0.82 4.68
CA ILE A 223 -20.05 -1.89 3.83
C ILE A 223 -20.13 -3.24 4.55
N VAL A 224 -19.74 -3.29 5.82
CA VAL A 224 -19.76 -4.53 6.62
C VAL A 224 -21.18 -5.08 6.73
N LEU A 225 -22.17 -4.26 7.06
CA LEU A 225 -23.55 -4.66 7.18
C LEU A 225 -24.17 -5.05 5.84
N TRP A 226 -23.85 -4.30 4.77
CA TRP A 226 -24.30 -4.61 3.41
C TRP A 226 -23.83 -5.99 2.96
N LEU A 227 -22.52 -6.28 3.09
CA LEU A 227 -21.95 -7.58 2.76
C LEU A 227 -22.52 -8.70 3.63
N SER A 228 -22.74 -8.45 4.92
CA SER A 228 -23.32 -9.40 5.86
C SER A 228 -24.77 -9.73 5.48
N ARG A 229 -25.58 -8.72 5.16
CA ARG A 229 -26.97 -8.89 4.76
C ARG A 229 -27.14 -9.82 3.57
N TYR A 230 -26.25 -9.71 2.57
CA TYR A 230 -26.30 -10.55 1.38
C TYR A 230 -25.48 -11.84 1.49
N GLY A 231 -25.09 -12.21 2.70
CA GLY A 231 -24.44 -13.49 2.99
C GLY A 231 -23.04 -13.64 2.37
N VAL A 232 -22.37 -12.54 1.97
CA VAL A 232 -21.06 -12.60 1.34
C VAL A 232 -20.03 -13.30 2.22
N TYR A 233 -20.09 -13.08 3.53
CA TYR A 233 -19.17 -13.70 4.48
C TYR A 233 -19.37 -15.20 4.65
N ALA A 234 -20.56 -15.71 4.37
CA ALA A 234 -20.90 -17.14 4.42
C ALA A 234 -20.66 -17.87 3.09
N GLN A 235 -20.49 -17.11 2.00
CA GLN A 235 -20.26 -17.68 0.68
C GLN A 235 -18.87 -18.30 0.60
N GLY A 236 -18.76 -19.54 0.14
CA GLY A 236 -17.49 -20.22 -0.09
C GLY A 236 -16.84 -19.83 -1.42
N GLY A 237 -15.53 -20.09 -1.52
CA GLY A 237 -14.73 -19.89 -2.72
C GLY A 237 -14.13 -18.50 -2.86
N PRO A 238 -13.06 -18.38 -3.66
CA PRO A 238 -12.50 -17.10 -4.04
C PRO A 238 -13.52 -16.29 -4.85
N LEU A 239 -13.63 -14.99 -4.58
CA LEU A 239 -14.63 -14.14 -5.23
C LEU A 239 -14.13 -12.70 -5.36
N MET A 240 -14.71 -11.99 -6.32
CA MET A 240 -14.60 -10.54 -6.50
C MET A 240 -15.99 -9.91 -6.39
N ILE A 241 -16.06 -8.76 -5.74
CA ILE A 241 -17.26 -7.95 -5.64
C ILE A 241 -16.96 -6.60 -6.29
N THR A 242 -17.72 -6.25 -7.30
CA THR A 242 -17.69 -4.90 -7.88
C THR A 242 -18.63 -4.00 -7.10
N ILE A 243 -18.18 -2.77 -6.85
CA ILE A 243 -18.94 -1.77 -6.10
C ILE A 243 -19.36 -0.67 -7.06
N ASP A 244 -20.67 -0.45 -7.12
CA ASP A 244 -21.24 0.72 -7.78
C ASP A 244 -21.22 1.91 -6.81
N THR A 245 -20.45 2.94 -7.17
CA THR A 245 -20.30 4.12 -6.31
C THR A 245 -21.54 4.99 -6.25
N GLU A 246 -22.33 5.03 -7.31
CA GLU A 246 -23.56 5.85 -7.37
C GLU A 246 -24.55 5.41 -6.30
N MET A 247 -24.69 4.10 -6.08
CA MET A 247 -25.53 3.53 -5.07
C MET A 247 -25.24 4.07 -3.65
N PHE A 248 -23.99 4.37 -3.34
CA PHE A 248 -23.57 4.90 -2.04
C PHE A 248 -23.66 6.44 -1.96
N LYS A 249 -23.60 7.14 -3.08
CA LYS A 249 -23.76 8.61 -3.13
C LYS A 249 -25.15 9.02 -2.66
N GLU A 250 -26.19 8.30 -3.07
CA GLU A 250 -27.57 8.55 -2.69
C GLU A 250 -27.78 8.51 -1.18
N LEU A 251 -26.94 7.75 -0.47
CA LEU A 251 -26.97 7.64 1.00
C LEU A 251 -26.14 8.73 1.72
N GLY A 252 -25.59 9.69 1.00
CA GLY A 252 -24.73 10.73 1.57
C GLY A 252 -23.37 10.22 2.08
N TRP A 253 -23.05 8.95 1.81
CA TRP A 253 -21.79 8.35 2.21
C TRP A 253 -20.73 8.65 1.14
N ARG A 254 -19.79 9.52 1.49
CA ARG A 254 -18.69 9.92 0.61
C ARG A 254 -17.66 8.79 0.48
N LEU A 255 -18.02 7.76 -0.29
CA LEU A 255 -17.10 6.68 -0.63
C LEU A 255 -16.27 6.99 -1.89
N GLU A 256 -16.49 8.14 -2.54
CA GLU A 256 -15.73 8.58 -3.72
C GLU A 256 -14.23 8.58 -3.46
N ARG A 257 -13.81 8.90 -2.23
CA ARG A 257 -12.38 8.82 -1.84
C ARG A 257 -11.79 7.42 -1.99
N TYR A 258 -12.62 6.37 -1.98
CA TYR A 258 -12.19 4.98 -2.14
C TYR A 258 -12.36 4.46 -3.55
N PHE A 259 -13.46 4.80 -4.20
CA PHE A 259 -13.82 4.24 -5.50
C PHE A 259 -13.55 5.18 -6.66
N GLY A 260 -13.30 6.46 -6.37
CA GLY A 260 -13.18 7.52 -7.37
C GLY A 260 -14.51 7.82 -8.04
N ASP A 261 -14.78 9.10 -8.24
CA ASP A 261 -15.80 9.56 -9.18
C ASP A 261 -15.21 9.70 -10.59
N GLU A 262 -16.03 10.02 -11.57
CA GLU A 262 -15.56 10.27 -12.93
C GLU A 262 -14.60 11.47 -13.00
N GLU A 263 -14.68 12.44 -12.07
CA GLU A 263 -13.77 13.58 -11.98
C GLU A 263 -12.43 13.19 -11.37
N SER A 264 -12.39 12.15 -10.53
CA SER A 264 -11.13 11.60 -9.99
C SER A 264 -10.43 10.65 -10.96
N ARG A 265 -10.64 10.78 -12.27
CA ARG A 265 -9.90 10.08 -13.35
C ARG A 265 -8.39 10.24 -13.27
N THR A 266 -7.91 10.99 -12.28
CA THR A 266 -6.49 11.10 -11.91
C THR A 266 -5.96 9.89 -11.18
N ARG A 267 -6.80 8.97 -10.70
CA ARG A 267 -6.37 7.75 -10.03
C ARG A 267 -5.90 6.70 -11.03
N PHE A 268 -4.83 6.02 -10.66
CA PHE A 268 -4.30 4.90 -11.42
C PHE A 268 -5.26 3.69 -11.40
N GLY A 269 -5.96 3.43 -10.29
CA GLY A 269 -6.82 2.27 -10.13
C GLY A 269 -8.12 2.54 -9.37
N ARG A 270 -8.99 1.52 -9.36
CA ARG A 270 -10.25 1.47 -8.62
C ARG A 270 -10.30 0.24 -7.72
N TYR A 271 -11.00 0.36 -6.60
CA TYR A 271 -11.16 -0.76 -5.69
C TYR A 271 -12.21 -1.78 -6.17
N ALA A 272 -11.87 -3.05 -5.97
CA ALA A 272 -12.83 -4.13 -5.86
C ALA A 272 -12.61 -4.83 -4.52
N LEU A 273 -13.66 -5.44 -3.97
CA LEU A 273 -13.49 -6.30 -2.81
C LEU A 273 -13.22 -7.72 -3.29
N VAL A 274 -12.11 -8.30 -2.86
CA VAL A 274 -11.65 -9.61 -3.36
C VAL A 274 -11.36 -10.53 -2.18
N ARG A 275 -11.83 -11.75 -2.26
CA ARG A 275 -11.40 -12.85 -1.41
C ARG A 275 -10.63 -13.85 -2.26
N PHE A 276 -9.40 -14.10 -1.89
CA PHE A 276 -8.53 -15.07 -2.55
C PHE A 276 -8.60 -16.46 -1.91
N ASP A 277 -9.02 -16.55 -0.65
CA ASP A 277 -9.15 -17.79 0.10
C ASP A 277 -10.46 -18.51 -0.25
N PRO A 278 -10.47 -19.84 -0.43
CA PRO A 278 -11.69 -20.61 -0.62
C PRO A 278 -12.60 -20.69 0.63
N LEU A 279 -12.06 -20.39 1.82
CA LEU A 279 -12.82 -20.48 3.06
C LEU A 279 -13.69 -19.22 3.30
N PRO A 280 -14.94 -19.39 3.71
CA PRO A 280 -15.80 -18.25 4.04
C PRO A 280 -15.30 -17.56 5.31
N SER A 281 -15.03 -16.24 5.21
CA SER A 281 -14.65 -15.43 6.37
C SER A 281 -14.70 -13.94 6.02
N SER A 282 -15.08 -13.11 6.99
CA SER A 282 -14.98 -11.66 6.88
C SER A 282 -13.51 -11.14 6.95
N ARG A 283 -12.60 -11.96 7.50
CA ARG A 283 -11.21 -11.56 7.74
C ARG A 283 -10.31 -11.67 6.51
N ASN A 284 -10.76 -12.36 5.46
CA ASN A 284 -9.99 -12.63 4.24
C ASN A 284 -10.49 -11.87 3.01
N LEU A 285 -11.26 -10.80 3.20
CA LEU A 285 -11.58 -9.83 2.16
C LEU A 285 -10.50 -8.74 2.10
N PHE A 286 -10.12 -8.39 0.88
CA PHE A 286 -9.18 -7.32 0.57
C PHE A 286 -9.86 -6.26 -0.29
N ALA A 287 -9.55 -4.99 -0.05
CA ALA A 287 -9.87 -3.93 -1.00
C ALA A 287 -8.74 -3.84 -2.02
N VAL A 288 -8.84 -4.62 -3.08
CA VAL A 288 -7.82 -4.68 -4.14
C VAL A 288 -7.96 -3.48 -5.06
N ASP A 289 -6.87 -2.77 -5.26
CA ASP A 289 -6.79 -1.63 -6.19
C ASP A 289 -6.38 -2.17 -7.58
N ILE A 290 -7.26 -2.04 -8.55
CA ILE A 290 -7.13 -2.59 -9.90
C ILE A 290 -6.99 -1.42 -10.86
N PRO A 291 -5.97 -1.40 -11.76
CA PRO A 291 -5.80 -0.33 -12.74
C PRO A 291 -7.05 -0.12 -13.60
N ASN A 292 -7.32 1.13 -13.94
CA ASN A 292 -8.49 1.50 -14.74
C ASN A 292 -8.54 0.78 -16.10
N PHE A 293 -7.38 0.53 -16.71
CA PHE A 293 -7.29 -0.17 -17.99
C PHE A 293 -7.60 -1.67 -17.90
N LEU A 294 -7.47 -2.28 -16.69
CA LEU A 294 -7.85 -3.68 -16.45
C LEU A 294 -9.31 -3.81 -16.02
N ILE A 295 -9.78 -2.95 -15.13
CA ILE A 295 -11.13 -3.08 -14.56
C ILE A 295 -12.22 -2.85 -15.61
N SER A 296 -11.89 -2.20 -16.73
CA SER A 296 -12.80 -2.04 -17.88
C SER A 296 -13.03 -3.36 -18.65
N ASP A 297 -12.09 -4.32 -18.55
CA ASP A 297 -12.24 -5.69 -19.05
C ASP A 297 -12.44 -6.65 -17.86
N LEU A 298 -13.72 -6.93 -17.58
CA LEU A 298 -14.08 -7.79 -16.45
C LEU A 298 -13.56 -9.21 -16.64
N ASP A 299 -13.54 -9.75 -17.85
CA ASP A 299 -13.11 -11.10 -18.12
C ASP A 299 -11.62 -11.26 -17.91
N GLU A 300 -10.80 -10.34 -18.41
CA GLU A 300 -9.36 -10.31 -18.16
C GLU A 300 -9.07 -10.14 -16.66
N THR A 301 -9.78 -9.22 -16.00
CA THR A 301 -9.65 -9.01 -14.55
C THR A 301 -9.95 -10.27 -13.76
N LEU A 302 -11.02 -11.00 -14.07
CA LEU A 302 -11.38 -12.23 -13.36
C LEU A 302 -10.36 -13.36 -13.61
N VAL A 303 -9.80 -13.48 -14.80
CA VAL A 303 -8.72 -14.43 -15.09
C VAL A 303 -7.48 -14.10 -14.27
N LEU A 304 -7.08 -12.83 -14.24
CA LEU A 304 -5.93 -12.36 -13.48
C LEU A 304 -6.08 -12.62 -11.97
N LEU A 305 -7.21 -12.22 -11.39
CA LEU A 305 -7.49 -12.43 -9.97
C LEU A 305 -7.61 -13.92 -9.60
N SER A 306 -8.14 -14.75 -10.51
CA SER A 306 -8.16 -16.22 -10.33
C SER A 306 -6.75 -16.80 -10.24
N GLY A 307 -5.82 -16.29 -11.05
CA GLY A 307 -4.41 -16.68 -10.97
C GLY A 307 -3.73 -16.26 -9.67
N VAL A 308 -4.02 -15.06 -9.17
CA VAL A 308 -3.53 -14.61 -7.86
C VAL A 308 -4.10 -15.46 -6.74
N ALA A 309 -5.38 -15.82 -6.80
CA ALA A 309 -6.03 -16.70 -5.82
C ALA A 309 -5.34 -18.08 -5.74
N GLN A 310 -4.92 -18.64 -6.87
CA GLN A 310 -4.17 -19.91 -6.91
C GLN A 310 -2.79 -19.82 -6.23
N GLN A 311 -2.23 -18.62 -6.13
CA GLN A 311 -0.94 -18.33 -5.48
C GLN A 311 -1.12 -17.61 -4.13
N SER A 312 -2.25 -17.80 -3.49
CA SER A 312 -2.55 -17.23 -2.18
C SER A 312 -2.45 -18.29 -1.09
N THR A 313 -2.13 -17.85 0.10
CA THR A 313 -1.95 -18.76 1.24
C THR A 313 -3.28 -19.02 1.96
N ALA A 314 -3.51 -20.27 2.35
CA ALA A 314 -4.58 -20.64 3.26
C ALA A 314 -4.22 -20.40 4.74
N THR A 315 -2.97 -19.98 5.02
CA THR A 315 -2.52 -19.72 6.41
C THR A 315 -3.07 -18.38 6.92
N SER A 316 -3.20 -18.28 8.23
CA SER A 316 -3.71 -17.08 8.91
C SER A 316 -2.74 -15.89 8.94
N TYR A 317 -1.51 -16.05 8.47
CA TYR A 317 -0.48 -15.00 8.53
C TYR A 317 -0.14 -14.43 7.13
N PRO A 318 -0.05 -13.08 6.98
CA PRO A 318 -0.55 -12.06 7.92
C PRO A 318 -2.07 -12.05 8.05
N VAL A 319 -2.77 -12.49 7.02
CA VAL A 319 -4.23 -12.73 6.94
C VAL A 319 -4.50 -13.87 5.97
N PRO A 320 -5.57 -14.69 6.19
CA PRO A 320 -5.95 -15.74 5.25
C PRO A 320 -6.18 -15.19 3.85
N GLY A 321 -5.71 -15.92 2.83
CA GLY A 321 -5.86 -15.51 1.44
C GLY A 321 -4.83 -14.47 0.96
N TYR A 322 -3.87 -14.07 1.80
CA TYR A 322 -2.85 -13.11 1.37
C TYR A 322 -1.90 -13.73 0.33
N PRO A 323 -1.61 -13.06 -0.80
CA PRO A 323 -0.75 -13.60 -1.83
C PRO A 323 0.64 -13.98 -1.33
N ILE A 324 1.12 -15.18 -1.68
CA ILE A 324 2.41 -15.71 -1.22
C ILE A 324 3.57 -14.80 -1.59
N ALA A 325 3.54 -14.19 -2.78
CA ALA A 325 4.59 -13.27 -3.21
C ALA A 325 4.70 -12.04 -2.29
N LEU A 326 3.56 -11.46 -1.88
CA LEU A 326 3.53 -10.33 -0.94
C LEU A 326 4.03 -10.74 0.45
N ARG A 327 3.69 -11.94 0.91
CA ARG A 327 4.21 -12.48 2.16
C ARG A 327 5.73 -12.61 2.12
N LYS A 328 6.25 -13.28 1.07
CA LYS A 328 7.70 -13.49 0.88
C LYS A 328 8.48 -12.18 0.91
N VAL A 329 8.01 -11.16 0.19
CA VAL A 329 8.71 -9.87 0.16
C VAL A 329 8.61 -9.13 1.49
N HIS A 330 7.49 -9.24 2.18
CA HIS A 330 7.35 -8.66 3.52
C HIS A 330 8.36 -9.25 4.49
N ASP A 331 8.50 -10.58 4.52
CA ASP A 331 9.47 -11.27 5.39
C ASP A 331 10.92 -10.87 5.07
N LYS A 332 11.23 -10.52 3.81
CA LYS A 332 12.54 -10.01 3.40
C LYS A 332 12.86 -8.60 3.94
N VAL A 333 11.89 -7.69 3.90
CA VAL A 333 12.13 -6.26 4.22
C VAL A 333 11.93 -5.92 5.69
N VAL A 334 11.28 -6.77 6.48
CA VAL A 334 11.06 -6.52 7.91
C VAL A 334 12.38 -6.38 8.64
N PHE A 335 12.47 -5.38 9.50
CA PHE A 335 13.56 -5.21 10.45
C PHE A 335 13.38 -6.22 11.59
N THR A 336 13.99 -7.41 11.43
CA THR A 336 14.00 -8.45 12.46
C THR A 336 14.84 -8.05 13.68
N GLU A 337 14.65 -8.69 14.83
CA GLU A 337 15.42 -8.43 16.05
C GLU A 337 16.94 -8.53 15.81
N ASP A 338 17.39 -9.51 15.01
CA ASP A 338 18.80 -9.67 14.65
C ASP A 338 19.33 -8.48 13.85
N LYS A 339 18.54 -7.98 12.88
CA LYS A 339 18.90 -6.78 12.10
C LYS A 339 18.96 -5.54 12.99
N VAL A 340 18.01 -5.40 13.92
CA VAL A 340 17.97 -4.31 14.90
C VAL A 340 19.19 -4.37 15.79
N TYR A 341 19.54 -5.55 16.30
CA TYR A 341 20.74 -5.76 17.13
C TYR A 341 22.03 -5.40 16.38
N LEU A 342 22.15 -5.79 15.12
CA LEU A 342 23.31 -5.42 14.28
C LEU A 342 23.41 -3.91 14.07
N LEU A 343 22.27 -3.24 13.82
CA LEU A 343 22.21 -1.78 13.72
C LEU A 343 22.60 -1.11 15.03
N GLU A 344 22.11 -1.60 16.15
CA GLU A 344 22.46 -1.10 17.48
C GLU A 344 23.95 -1.20 17.75
N ASN A 345 24.56 -2.35 17.48
CA ASN A 345 26.01 -2.53 17.62
C ASN A 345 26.81 -1.64 16.68
N SER A 346 26.32 -1.39 15.49
CA SER A 346 26.95 -0.44 14.55
C SER A 346 26.87 0.99 15.07
N LEU A 347 25.71 1.41 15.59
CA LEU A 347 25.54 2.73 16.21
C LEU A 347 26.45 2.89 17.43
N ARG A 348 26.54 1.91 18.31
CA ARG A 348 27.46 1.93 19.47
C ARG A 348 28.90 2.20 19.08
N ARG A 349 29.35 1.67 17.94
CA ARG A 349 30.72 1.86 17.44
C ARG A 349 30.93 3.19 16.73
N SER A 350 29.87 3.78 16.24
CA SER A 350 29.91 4.96 15.35
C SER A 350 29.61 6.28 16.08
N VAL A 351 29.01 6.24 17.26
CA VAL A 351 28.69 7.44 18.07
C VAL A 351 29.54 7.51 19.32
N PRO A 352 29.88 8.71 19.81
CA PRO A 352 30.55 8.88 21.10
C PRO A 352 29.76 8.22 22.23
N PRO A 353 30.45 7.63 23.24
CA PRO A 353 29.81 6.92 24.35
C PRO A 353 28.73 7.75 25.05
N GLU A 354 28.99 9.04 25.23
CA GLU A 354 28.06 9.97 25.89
C GLU A 354 26.74 10.12 25.13
N ILE A 355 26.80 10.14 23.81
CA ILE A 355 25.62 10.18 22.93
C ILE A 355 24.90 8.84 23.00
N TYR A 356 25.64 7.75 22.98
CA TYR A 356 25.05 6.42 23.08
C TYR A 356 24.32 6.21 24.42
N ASP A 357 24.95 6.59 25.54
CA ASP A 357 24.36 6.48 26.87
C ASP A 357 23.11 7.38 27.02
N PHE A 358 23.13 8.57 26.42
CA PHE A 358 21.96 9.42 26.33
C PHE A 358 20.82 8.76 25.55
N LEU A 359 21.10 8.21 24.37
CA LEU A 359 20.13 7.49 23.56
C LEU A 359 19.56 6.27 24.31
N LYS A 360 20.40 5.51 25.02
CA LYS A 360 20.00 4.39 25.88
C LYS A 360 19.11 4.83 27.05
N GLY A 361 19.40 5.97 27.66
CA GLY A 361 18.57 6.56 28.72
C GLY A 361 17.17 6.98 28.26
N LEU A 362 16.98 7.19 26.94
CA LEU A 362 15.70 7.47 26.32
C LEU A 362 14.91 6.22 25.88
N GLY A 363 15.40 5.00 26.19
CA GLY A 363 14.70 3.74 25.90
C GLY A 363 15.17 3.02 24.63
N LEU A 364 16.40 3.29 24.19
CA LEU A 364 17.08 2.53 23.15
C LEU A 364 17.60 1.19 23.66
#